data_52d20ffd2d5820489bcfef50f7629a38
#
_entry.id   52d20ffd2d5820489bcfef50f7629a38
#
_cell.length_a   1.000
_cell.length_b   1.000
_cell.length_c   1.000
_cell.angle_alpha   90.00
_cell.angle_beta   90.00
_cell.angle_gamma   90.00
#
_symmetry.space_group_name_H-M   'P 1'
#
loop_
_entity.id
_entity.type
_entity.pdbx_description
1 polymer ?
#
loop_
_entity_poly.entity_id
_entity_poly.type
_entity_poly.pdbx_seq_one_letter_code
_entity_poly.pdbx_strand_id
1 'polypeptide(L)'
;MADRFEKYRPGYEANWANLKIRMAQDAHARGEAALLLNGKPQYQAIERRTGVPWWFIGLCHYRESHYNFATYLGNGQSLNRVTTIVPIGRGPFASFEDGAVDALTIEGLLQAKVWTPARVAYRLEGFNGYGYHQFGVNSPYLYGGSTVYGPPEAKGGKYVADHDFRPDVVDTQLGTLVVLKKLIELDPSVELTAGPSAPDPGPDQIEHGILWLQQSLNVLGADPKLGEDGLNGPNTMGAVAAFQEKNGLAATGLADSTTIAEIEKQLAARPAPSPAQPAPPRSLADNIRNLFRSVFG
;
A
#
# COMPACT_ATOMS: atom_id res chain seq x y z
N MET A 1 -0.78 -17.84 6.21
CA MET A 1 -1.82 -16.80 6.42
C MET A 1 -2.52 -16.60 5.08
N ALA A 2 -3.84 -16.41 5.07
CA ALA A 2 -4.53 -16.12 3.82
C ALA A 2 -3.99 -14.80 3.26
N ASP A 3 -3.74 -14.78 1.96
CA ASP A 3 -3.32 -13.60 1.20
C ASP A 3 -4.28 -12.43 1.47
N ARG A 4 -3.76 -11.28 1.86
CA ARG A 4 -4.56 -10.08 2.15
C ARG A 4 -5.40 -9.67 0.93
N PHE A 5 -4.83 -9.75 -0.27
CA PHE A 5 -5.55 -9.49 -1.50
C PHE A 5 -6.74 -10.42 -1.66
N GLU A 6 -6.53 -11.74 -1.52
CA GLU A 6 -7.60 -12.73 -1.65
C GLU A 6 -8.73 -12.51 -0.64
N LYS A 7 -8.41 -12.02 0.56
CA LYS A 7 -9.41 -11.62 1.56
C LYS A 7 -10.30 -10.48 1.08
N TYR A 8 -9.73 -9.49 0.39
CA TYR A 8 -10.46 -8.27 -0.01
C TYR A 8 -10.95 -8.30 -1.46
N ARG A 9 -10.39 -9.18 -2.30
CA ARG A 9 -10.72 -9.31 -3.73
C ARG A 9 -12.21 -9.34 -4.04
N PRO A 10 -13.05 -10.16 -3.38
CA PRO A 10 -14.49 -10.22 -3.69
C PRO A 10 -15.18 -8.85 -3.49
N GLY A 11 -14.75 -8.08 -2.50
CA GLY A 11 -15.25 -6.73 -2.25
C GLY A 11 -14.86 -5.75 -3.36
N TYR A 12 -13.60 -5.79 -3.82
CA TYR A 12 -13.14 -4.94 -4.93
C TYR A 12 -13.84 -5.29 -6.25
N GLU A 13 -14.02 -6.58 -6.56
CA GLU A 13 -14.74 -7.04 -7.75
C GLU A 13 -16.19 -6.57 -7.73
N ALA A 14 -16.89 -6.77 -6.62
CA ALA A 14 -18.28 -6.32 -6.45
C ALA A 14 -18.41 -4.81 -6.56
N ASN A 15 -17.50 -4.06 -5.91
CA ASN A 15 -17.51 -2.61 -5.97
C ASN A 15 -17.23 -2.09 -7.38
N TRP A 16 -16.25 -2.66 -8.11
CA TRP A 16 -15.97 -2.27 -9.50
C TRP A 16 -17.15 -2.50 -10.42
N ALA A 17 -17.83 -3.65 -10.28
CA ALA A 17 -19.02 -3.99 -11.08
C ALA A 17 -20.19 -3.03 -10.80
N ASN A 18 -20.36 -2.60 -9.55
CA ASN A 18 -21.48 -1.74 -9.11
C ASN A 18 -21.15 -0.24 -9.10
N LEU A 19 -19.89 0.15 -9.31
CA LEU A 19 -19.47 1.55 -9.30
C LEU A 19 -20.14 2.31 -10.43
N LYS A 20 -20.98 3.28 -10.06
CA LYS A 20 -21.52 4.32 -10.94
C LYS A 20 -21.05 5.67 -10.44
N ILE A 21 -20.59 6.52 -11.34
CA ILE A 21 -20.26 7.91 -11.01
C ILE A 21 -21.59 8.65 -10.72
N ARG A 22 -21.67 9.34 -9.60
CA ARG A 22 -22.85 10.14 -9.32
C ARG A 22 -23.02 11.24 -10.38
N MET A 23 -24.23 11.47 -10.84
CA MET A 23 -24.49 12.44 -11.92
C MET A 23 -23.89 13.82 -11.61
N ALA A 24 -23.99 14.27 -10.37
CA ALA A 24 -23.40 15.54 -9.94
C ALA A 24 -21.86 15.57 -9.99
N GLN A 25 -21.21 14.42 -10.09
CA GLN A 25 -19.77 14.27 -10.09
C GLN A 25 -19.19 13.98 -11.50
N ASP A 26 -20.04 13.74 -12.50
CA ASP A 26 -19.58 13.32 -13.84
C ASP A 26 -18.68 14.37 -14.52
N ALA A 27 -19.09 15.63 -14.49
CA ALA A 27 -18.29 16.71 -15.06
C ALA A 27 -16.95 16.89 -14.34
N HIS A 28 -16.94 16.77 -13.01
CA HIS A 28 -15.73 16.82 -12.20
C HIS A 28 -14.80 15.64 -12.53
N ALA A 29 -15.33 14.41 -12.59
CA ALA A 29 -14.55 13.23 -12.95
C ALA A 29 -13.94 13.33 -14.36
N ARG A 30 -14.65 13.92 -15.32
CA ARG A 30 -14.15 14.21 -16.67
C ARG A 30 -13.01 15.23 -16.63
N GLY A 31 -13.13 16.27 -15.81
CA GLY A 31 -12.07 17.27 -15.61
C GLY A 31 -10.80 16.64 -15.04
N GLU A 32 -10.92 15.82 -14.01
CA GLU A 32 -9.76 15.14 -13.39
C GLU A 32 -9.10 14.16 -14.38
N ALA A 33 -9.88 13.38 -15.12
CA ALA A 33 -9.33 12.49 -16.14
C ALA A 33 -8.62 13.25 -17.26
N ALA A 34 -9.13 14.42 -17.66
CA ALA A 34 -8.47 15.28 -18.64
C ALA A 34 -7.15 15.87 -18.12
N LEU A 35 -7.10 16.27 -16.83
CA LEU A 35 -5.85 16.72 -16.20
C LEU A 35 -4.81 15.58 -16.14
N LEU A 36 -5.23 14.35 -15.83
CA LEU A 36 -4.36 13.19 -15.87
C LEU A 36 -3.78 12.97 -17.28
N LEU A 37 -4.60 13.07 -18.32
CA LEU A 37 -4.17 12.96 -19.72
C LEU A 37 -3.13 14.00 -20.11
N ASN A 38 -3.19 15.21 -19.56
CA ASN A 38 -2.16 16.23 -19.82
C ASN A 38 -0.77 15.79 -19.31
N GLY A 39 -0.73 14.99 -18.22
CA GLY A 39 0.50 14.43 -17.68
C GLY A 39 0.96 13.12 -18.35
N LYS A 40 0.19 12.55 -19.29
CA LYS A 40 0.47 11.24 -19.91
C LYS A 40 1.90 11.08 -20.42
N PRO A 41 2.53 12.05 -21.11
CA PRO A 41 3.91 11.89 -21.59
C PRO A 41 4.93 11.66 -20.46
N GLN A 42 4.80 12.37 -19.34
CA GLN A 42 5.66 12.20 -18.16
C GLN A 42 5.42 10.83 -17.49
N TYR A 43 4.16 10.43 -17.33
CA TYR A 43 3.84 9.11 -16.77
C TYR A 43 4.33 7.97 -17.66
N GLN A 44 4.27 8.11 -18.98
CA GLN A 44 4.82 7.12 -19.91
C GLN A 44 6.36 7.03 -19.84
N ALA A 45 7.07 8.12 -19.50
CA ALA A 45 8.49 8.08 -19.25
C ALA A 45 8.81 7.18 -18.02
N ILE A 46 8.00 7.30 -16.96
CA ILE A 46 8.12 6.47 -15.76
C ILE A 46 7.71 5.02 -16.07
N GLU A 47 6.63 4.79 -16.82
CA GLU A 47 6.19 3.46 -17.24
C GLU A 47 7.30 2.70 -17.96
N ARG A 48 8.03 3.34 -18.88
CA ARG A 48 9.19 2.72 -19.56
C ARG A 48 10.29 2.28 -18.62
N ARG A 49 10.47 2.97 -17.49
CA ARG A 49 11.50 2.65 -16.47
C ARG A 49 11.04 1.55 -15.51
N THR A 50 9.75 1.49 -15.23
CA THR A 50 9.21 0.71 -14.11
C THR A 50 8.35 -0.49 -14.54
N GLY A 51 7.77 -0.44 -15.74
CA GLY A 51 6.75 -1.37 -16.18
C GLY A 51 5.36 -1.13 -15.57
N VAL A 52 5.22 -0.13 -14.70
CA VAL A 52 3.93 0.26 -14.11
C VAL A 52 3.15 1.11 -15.13
N PRO A 53 1.87 0.81 -15.41
CA PRO A 53 1.10 1.55 -16.40
C PRO A 53 1.01 3.05 -16.10
N TRP A 54 1.16 3.87 -17.13
CA TRP A 54 1.15 5.32 -17.04
C TRP A 54 -0.10 5.87 -16.33
N TRP A 55 -1.25 5.29 -16.59
CA TRP A 55 -2.52 5.68 -16.00
C TRP A 55 -2.60 5.38 -14.51
N PHE A 56 -1.98 4.28 -14.03
CA PHE A 56 -1.90 3.97 -12.61
C PHE A 56 -1.05 5.00 -11.88
N ILE A 57 0.10 5.37 -12.45
CA ILE A 57 0.99 6.42 -11.91
C ILE A 57 0.23 7.74 -11.80
N GLY A 58 -0.53 8.10 -12.85
CA GLY A 58 -1.35 9.31 -12.87
C GLY A 58 -2.44 9.32 -11.78
N LEU A 59 -3.07 8.17 -11.50
CA LEU A 59 -4.06 8.03 -10.43
C LEU A 59 -3.46 8.20 -9.04
N CYS A 60 -2.27 7.64 -8.78
CA CYS A 60 -1.53 7.91 -7.55
C CYS A 60 -1.22 9.41 -7.44
N HIS A 61 -0.66 10.01 -8.49
CA HIS A 61 -0.29 11.43 -8.51
C HIS A 61 -1.48 12.37 -8.28
N TYR A 62 -2.66 12.00 -8.80
CA TYR A 62 -3.91 12.69 -8.52
C TYR A 62 -4.18 12.78 -7.02
N ARG A 63 -4.14 11.65 -6.32
CA ARG A 63 -4.51 11.59 -4.91
C ARG A 63 -3.46 12.18 -3.98
N GLU A 64 -2.18 11.99 -4.28
CA GLU A 64 -1.09 12.44 -3.42
C GLU A 64 -0.85 13.96 -3.52
N SER A 65 -1.02 14.56 -4.70
CA SER A 65 -0.68 15.99 -4.85
C SER A 65 -1.42 16.72 -5.97
N HIS A 66 -2.52 16.19 -6.44
CA HIS A 66 -3.34 16.81 -7.50
C HIS A 66 -2.50 17.24 -8.72
N TYR A 67 -1.71 16.29 -9.25
CA TYR A 67 -0.85 16.46 -10.44
C TYR A 67 0.28 17.48 -10.29
N ASN A 68 0.71 17.80 -9.08
CA ASN A 68 1.82 18.71 -8.87
C ASN A 68 3.17 18.02 -9.07
N PHE A 69 3.78 18.16 -10.24
CA PHE A 69 5.06 17.56 -10.61
C PHE A 69 6.27 18.04 -9.79
N ALA A 70 6.11 19.01 -8.87
CA ALA A 70 7.14 19.43 -7.95
C ALA A 70 7.15 18.65 -6.63
N THR A 71 6.28 17.60 -6.50
CA THR A 71 6.12 16.81 -5.28
C THR A 71 6.48 15.35 -5.50
N TYR A 72 6.85 14.70 -4.40
CA TYR A 72 7.16 13.28 -4.36
C TYR A 72 5.89 12.43 -4.46
N LEU A 73 5.88 11.44 -5.36
CA LEU A 73 4.71 10.59 -5.63
C LEU A 73 4.26 9.79 -4.41
N GLY A 74 5.16 9.47 -3.49
CA GLY A 74 4.84 8.60 -2.35
C GLY A 74 4.11 9.30 -1.19
N ASN A 75 4.09 10.65 -1.14
CA ASN A 75 3.44 11.36 -0.02
C ASN A 75 3.16 12.86 -0.26
N GLY A 76 3.28 13.33 -1.49
CA GLY A 76 2.99 14.73 -1.85
C GLY A 76 3.96 15.79 -1.32
N GLN A 77 5.02 15.43 -0.58
CA GLN A 77 6.02 16.41 -0.13
C GLN A 77 6.92 16.89 -1.28
N SER A 78 7.57 18.05 -1.09
CA SER A 78 8.45 18.64 -2.11
C SER A 78 9.61 17.71 -2.49
N LEU A 79 9.88 17.57 -3.80
CA LEU A 79 11.03 16.82 -4.33
C LEU A 79 12.39 17.36 -3.86
N ASN A 80 12.49 18.65 -3.55
CA ASN A 80 13.73 19.32 -3.19
C ASN A 80 14.18 19.07 -1.76
N ARG A 81 13.45 18.29 -0.99
CA ARG A 81 13.70 18.04 0.44
C ARG A 81 13.62 16.55 0.75
N VAL A 82 14.31 16.17 1.81
CA VAL A 82 14.11 14.85 2.40
C VAL A 82 12.73 14.80 3.05
N THR A 83 11.99 13.72 2.81
CA THR A 83 10.63 13.56 3.34
C THR A 83 10.64 13.41 4.87
N THR A 84 9.64 14.00 5.52
CA THR A 84 9.46 14.01 6.99
C THR A 84 8.20 13.28 7.44
N ILE A 85 7.32 12.92 6.50
CA ILE A 85 6.19 12.02 6.70
C ILE A 85 6.41 10.73 5.91
N VAL A 86 5.65 9.70 6.22
CA VAL A 86 5.78 8.37 5.60
C VAL A 86 5.60 8.43 4.08
N PRO A 87 6.52 7.81 3.33
CA PRO A 87 7.81 7.22 3.71
C PRO A 87 8.85 8.28 4.06
N ILE A 88 9.38 8.21 5.29
CA ILE A 88 10.35 9.17 5.83
C ILE A 88 11.75 8.94 5.25
N GLY A 89 12.54 10.03 5.09
CA GLY A 89 13.94 9.93 4.73
C GLY A 89 14.20 9.73 3.24
N ARG A 90 13.19 9.99 2.38
CA ARG A 90 13.32 9.87 0.92
C ARG A 90 13.74 11.19 0.29
N GLY A 91 14.49 11.13 -0.79
CA GLY A 91 14.98 12.31 -1.50
C GLY A 91 16.19 13.01 -0.85
N PRO A 92 16.53 14.26 -1.22
CA PRO A 92 15.87 15.00 -2.30
C PRO A 92 16.02 14.29 -3.65
N PHE A 93 15.06 14.51 -4.57
CA PHE A 93 15.07 13.91 -5.91
C PHE A 93 15.37 14.97 -6.97
N ALA A 94 16.13 14.58 -8.00
CA ALA A 94 16.50 15.47 -9.10
C ALA A 94 15.31 15.78 -10.04
N SER A 95 14.34 14.85 -10.11
CA SER A 95 13.16 14.97 -10.98
C SER A 95 11.94 14.27 -10.35
N PHE A 96 10.75 14.60 -10.86
CA PHE A 96 9.53 13.85 -10.55
C PHE A 96 9.65 12.37 -10.94
N GLU A 97 10.28 12.10 -12.08
CA GLU A 97 10.48 10.72 -12.56
C GLU A 97 11.31 9.89 -11.56
N ASP A 98 12.38 10.46 -11.00
CA ASP A 98 13.21 9.74 -10.02
C ASP A 98 12.44 9.50 -8.72
N GLY A 99 11.69 10.49 -8.23
CA GLY A 99 10.84 10.33 -7.07
C GLY A 99 9.72 9.31 -7.31
N ALA A 100 9.12 9.30 -8.50
CA ALA A 100 8.09 8.34 -8.83
C ALA A 100 8.63 6.90 -8.92
N VAL A 101 9.80 6.70 -9.53
CA VAL A 101 10.47 5.38 -9.56
C VAL A 101 10.76 4.91 -8.13
N ASP A 102 11.24 5.78 -7.27
CA ASP A 102 11.49 5.47 -5.87
C ASP A 102 10.20 5.04 -5.13
N ALA A 103 9.12 5.83 -5.25
CA ALA A 103 7.84 5.50 -4.64
C ALA A 103 7.28 4.15 -5.11
N LEU A 104 7.27 3.92 -6.43
CA LEU A 104 6.80 2.67 -7.02
C LEU A 104 7.67 1.46 -6.63
N THR A 105 8.97 1.69 -6.37
CA THR A 105 9.87 0.65 -5.85
C THR A 105 9.52 0.28 -4.41
N ILE A 106 9.27 1.28 -3.55
CA ILE A 106 8.87 1.05 -2.16
C ILE A 106 7.55 0.28 -2.09
N GLU A 107 6.61 0.62 -2.98
CA GLU A 107 5.31 -0.07 -3.08
C GLU A 107 5.40 -1.46 -3.73
N GLY A 108 6.60 -1.91 -4.15
CA GLY A 108 6.79 -3.22 -4.76
C GLY A 108 6.12 -3.39 -6.12
N LEU A 109 5.87 -2.29 -6.85
CA LEU A 109 5.12 -2.30 -8.10
C LEU A 109 5.94 -2.53 -9.36
N LEU A 110 7.28 -2.52 -9.24
CA LEU A 110 8.14 -2.69 -10.41
C LEU A 110 7.89 -4.05 -11.09
N GLN A 111 7.67 -4.00 -12.40
CA GLN A 111 7.41 -5.19 -13.22
C GLN A 111 6.11 -5.95 -12.91
N ALA A 112 5.20 -5.36 -12.14
CA ALA A 112 3.86 -5.92 -11.96
C ALA A 112 3.15 -6.12 -13.31
N LYS A 113 2.55 -7.30 -13.53
CA LYS A 113 1.98 -7.68 -14.84
C LYS A 113 0.46 -7.75 -14.84
N VAL A 114 -0.14 -8.02 -13.69
CA VAL A 114 -1.59 -8.21 -13.58
C VAL A 114 -2.24 -6.92 -13.08
N TRP A 115 -3.11 -6.34 -13.90
CA TRP A 115 -3.81 -5.07 -13.64
C TRP A 115 -5.32 -5.24 -13.77
N THR A 116 -5.87 -6.32 -13.17
CA THR A 116 -7.33 -6.48 -13.06
C THR A 116 -7.92 -5.36 -12.21
N PRO A 117 -9.21 -5.02 -12.38
CA PRO A 117 -9.84 -3.97 -11.55
C PRO A 117 -9.63 -4.17 -10.05
N ALA A 118 -9.71 -5.42 -9.57
CA ALA A 118 -9.49 -5.73 -8.15
C ALA A 118 -8.03 -5.52 -7.72
N ARG A 119 -7.04 -5.90 -8.55
CA ARG A 119 -5.62 -5.64 -8.27
C ARG A 119 -5.31 -4.15 -8.30
N VAL A 120 -5.88 -3.42 -9.24
CA VAL A 120 -5.74 -1.95 -9.30
C VAL A 120 -6.30 -1.32 -8.02
N ALA A 121 -7.50 -1.71 -7.59
CA ALA A 121 -8.10 -1.23 -6.35
C ALA A 121 -7.21 -1.52 -5.13
N TYR A 122 -6.75 -2.76 -5.01
CA TYR A 122 -5.88 -3.18 -3.91
C TYR A 122 -4.58 -2.38 -3.85
N ARG A 123 -3.90 -2.22 -4.98
CA ARG A 123 -2.64 -1.45 -5.08
C ARG A 123 -2.83 0.03 -4.77
N LEU A 124 -3.88 0.65 -5.31
CA LEU A 124 -4.20 2.04 -5.02
C LEU A 124 -4.56 2.25 -3.55
N GLU A 125 -5.30 1.31 -2.94
CA GLU A 125 -5.61 1.41 -1.51
C GLU A 125 -4.36 1.27 -0.64
N GLY A 126 -3.33 0.55 -1.10
CA GLY A 126 -2.04 0.43 -0.44
C GLY A 126 -1.40 1.78 -0.13
N PHE A 127 -1.45 2.73 -1.06
CA PHE A 127 -0.96 4.10 -0.85
C PHE A 127 -1.68 4.82 0.30
N ASN A 128 -2.97 4.53 0.53
CA ASN A 128 -3.76 5.16 1.60
C ASN A 128 -3.84 4.31 2.88
N GLY A 129 -3.45 3.03 2.80
CA GLY A 129 -3.63 2.05 3.85
C GLY A 129 -5.03 1.43 3.90
N TYR A 130 -5.12 0.21 4.41
CA TYR A 130 -6.33 -0.63 4.43
C TYR A 130 -7.24 -0.38 5.63
N GLY A 131 -7.10 0.75 6.31
CA GLY A 131 -7.80 1.05 7.57
C GLY A 131 -9.33 1.09 7.48
N TYR A 132 -9.89 1.41 6.32
CA TYR A 132 -11.34 1.50 6.12
C TYR A 132 -12.07 0.16 6.27
N HIS A 133 -11.40 -0.96 5.96
CA HIS A 133 -11.99 -2.30 6.07
C HIS A 133 -12.46 -2.65 7.48
N GLN A 134 -11.81 -2.14 8.53
CA GLN A 134 -12.22 -2.39 9.93
C GLN A 134 -13.57 -1.80 10.29
N PHE A 135 -14.02 -0.76 9.56
CA PHE A 135 -15.32 -0.11 9.77
C PHE A 135 -16.40 -0.61 8.81
N GLY A 136 -16.05 -1.51 7.88
CA GLY A 136 -16.96 -1.96 6.82
C GLY A 136 -17.41 -0.80 5.92
N VAL A 137 -16.50 0.14 5.66
CA VAL A 137 -16.69 1.29 4.78
C VAL A 137 -15.72 1.17 3.61
N ASN A 138 -16.22 1.41 2.40
CA ASN A 138 -15.38 1.49 1.21
C ASN A 138 -14.49 2.74 1.28
N SER A 139 -13.22 2.60 0.93
CA SER A 139 -12.25 3.69 1.00
C SER A 139 -12.64 4.86 0.08
N PRO A 140 -12.74 6.10 0.57
CA PRO A 140 -12.95 7.26 -0.28
C PRO A 140 -11.79 7.52 -1.24
N TYR A 141 -10.58 7.07 -0.91
CA TYR A 141 -9.43 7.11 -1.80
C TYR A 141 -9.73 6.40 -3.13
N LEU A 142 -10.51 5.30 -3.08
CA LEU A 142 -10.91 4.54 -4.26
C LEU A 142 -12.23 5.01 -4.85
N TYR A 143 -13.24 5.30 -4.00
CA TYR A 143 -14.64 5.32 -4.39
C TYR A 143 -15.36 6.66 -4.14
N GLY A 144 -14.69 7.70 -3.65
CA GLY A 144 -15.26 9.03 -3.47
C GLY A 144 -15.98 9.51 -4.72
N GLY A 145 -17.21 10.04 -4.58
CA GLY A 145 -18.03 10.51 -5.69
C GLY A 145 -18.83 9.44 -6.44
N SER A 146 -18.79 8.17 -5.99
CA SER A 146 -19.53 7.06 -6.59
C SER A 146 -20.70 6.58 -5.71
N THR A 147 -21.54 5.70 -6.28
CA THR A 147 -22.66 5.05 -5.58
C THR A 147 -22.23 3.99 -4.57
N VAL A 148 -20.97 3.56 -4.57
CA VAL A 148 -20.46 2.56 -3.62
C VAL A 148 -19.76 3.19 -2.41
N TYR A 149 -19.73 4.52 -2.30
CA TYR A 149 -19.22 5.24 -1.13
C TYR A 149 -20.12 6.45 -0.79
N GLY A 150 -20.48 6.57 0.50
CA GLY A 150 -21.27 7.68 1.04
C GLY A 150 -22.76 7.57 0.75
N PRO A 151 -23.58 8.24 1.61
CA PRO A 151 -25.03 8.22 1.46
C PRO A 151 -25.49 8.89 0.14
N PRO A 152 -26.69 8.57 -0.35
CA PRO A 152 -27.67 7.67 0.30
C PRO A 152 -27.44 6.17 -0.01
N GLU A 153 -26.60 5.78 -0.99
CA GLU A 153 -26.53 4.42 -1.49
C GLU A 153 -25.58 3.52 -0.67
N ALA A 154 -24.59 4.11 0.01
CA ALA A 154 -23.59 3.35 0.76
C ALA A 154 -23.21 4.06 2.06
N LYS A 155 -22.50 3.33 2.93
CA LYS A 155 -21.88 3.94 4.12
C LYS A 155 -20.82 4.95 3.70
N GLY A 156 -20.75 6.06 4.43
CA GLY A 156 -19.67 7.03 4.38
C GLY A 156 -18.73 6.89 5.56
N GLY A 157 -17.82 7.81 5.66
CA GLY A 157 -16.84 7.95 6.74
C GLY A 157 -15.47 8.26 6.19
N LYS A 158 -14.72 9.06 6.94
CA LYS A 158 -13.38 9.52 6.56
C LYS A 158 -12.46 9.58 7.77
N TYR A 159 -11.20 9.24 7.57
CA TYR A 159 -10.15 9.65 8.51
C TYR A 159 -9.90 11.16 8.34
N VAL A 160 -10.13 11.93 9.39
CA VAL A 160 -9.89 13.38 9.43
C VAL A 160 -8.53 13.72 10.02
N ALA A 161 -7.93 12.78 10.73
CA ALA A 161 -6.55 12.78 11.22
C ALA A 161 -6.09 11.33 11.43
N ASP A 162 -4.81 11.14 11.76
CA ASP A 162 -4.28 9.82 12.11
C ASP A 162 -5.11 9.21 13.24
N HIS A 163 -5.62 8.00 13.02
CA HIS A 163 -6.47 7.25 13.94
C HIS A 163 -7.84 7.89 14.31
N ASP A 164 -8.21 9.04 13.72
CA ASP A 164 -9.52 9.68 13.93
C ASP A 164 -10.46 9.42 12.76
N PHE A 165 -11.22 8.32 12.82
CA PHE A 165 -12.24 7.98 11.84
C PHE A 165 -13.59 8.59 12.22
N ARG A 166 -14.19 9.36 11.29
CA ARG A 166 -15.48 10.04 11.47
C ARG A 166 -16.52 9.46 10.50
N PRO A 167 -17.48 8.69 10.99
CA PRO A 167 -18.48 8.03 10.14
C PRO A 167 -19.48 9.00 9.49
N ASP A 168 -19.65 10.19 10.06
CA ASP A 168 -20.53 11.26 9.61
C ASP A 168 -19.90 12.20 8.57
N VAL A 169 -18.56 12.07 8.34
CA VAL A 169 -17.84 12.89 7.36
C VAL A 169 -17.70 12.13 6.04
N VAL A 170 -18.12 12.75 4.95
CA VAL A 170 -17.98 12.21 3.60
C VAL A 170 -16.85 12.96 2.88
N ASP A 171 -15.92 12.21 2.24
CA ASP A 171 -14.87 12.83 1.42
C ASP A 171 -15.48 13.45 0.17
N THR A 172 -15.11 14.68 -0.13
CA THR A 172 -15.56 15.41 -1.32
C THR A 172 -14.60 15.24 -2.50
N GLN A 173 -13.39 14.74 -2.27
CA GLN A 173 -12.45 14.43 -3.34
C GLN A 173 -12.89 13.14 -4.06
N LEU A 174 -12.76 13.12 -5.40
CA LEU A 174 -13.09 11.92 -6.16
C LEU A 174 -12.12 10.78 -5.89
N GLY A 175 -12.65 9.58 -5.88
CA GLY A 175 -11.85 8.37 -5.76
C GLY A 175 -11.11 8.02 -7.05
N THR A 176 -9.98 7.36 -6.92
CA THR A 176 -9.13 6.96 -8.05
C THR A 176 -9.86 6.09 -9.07
N LEU A 177 -10.72 5.17 -8.62
CA LEU A 177 -11.48 4.32 -9.53
C LEU A 177 -12.62 5.07 -10.24
N VAL A 178 -13.10 6.17 -9.67
CA VAL A 178 -14.04 7.09 -10.33
C VAL A 178 -13.35 7.80 -11.49
N VAL A 179 -12.14 8.33 -11.22
CA VAL A 179 -11.31 8.97 -12.27
C VAL A 179 -10.90 7.94 -13.33
N LEU A 180 -10.53 6.70 -12.92
CA LEU A 180 -10.17 5.62 -13.85
C LEU A 180 -11.34 5.25 -14.78
N LYS A 181 -12.56 5.11 -14.25
CA LYS A 181 -13.74 4.85 -15.09
C LYS A 181 -13.90 5.90 -16.17
N LYS A 182 -13.72 7.18 -15.83
CA LYS A 182 -13.83 8.28 -16.77
C LYS A 182 -12.65 8.33 -17.73
N LEU A 183 -11.46 7.99 -17.26
CA LEU A 183 -10.25 7.92 -18.09
C LEU A 183 -10.38 6.85 -19.20
N ILE A 184 -10.92 5.67 -18.85
CA ILE A 184 -11.20 4.58 -19.83
C ILE A 184 -12.17 5.07 -20.94
N GLU A 185 -13.15 5.92 -20.59
CA GLU A 185 -14.05 6.52 -21.58
C GLU A 185 -13.35 7.50 -22.52
N LEU A 186 -12.32 8.20 -22.03
CA LEU A 186 -11.64 9.26 -22.77
C LEU A 186 -10.44 8.76 -23.57
N ASP A 187 -9.78 7.69 -23.10
CA ASP A 187 -8.58 7.16 -23.73
C ASP A 187 -8.63 5.62 -23.86
N PRO A 188 -8.89 5.11 -25.06
CA PRO A 188 -8.95 3.66 -25.31
C PRO A 188 -7.62 2.91 -25.08
N SER A 189 -6.50 3.60 -24.91
CA SER A 189 -5.21 2.98 -24.58
C SER A 189 -5.08 2.57 -23.10
N VAL A 190 -6.08 2.89 -22.28
CA VAL A 190 -6.16 2.44 -20.88
C VAL A 190 -6.72 1.03 -20.88
N GLU A 191 -5.82 0.07 -20.77
CA GLU A 191 -6.19 -1.35 -20.73
C GLU A 191 -6.02 -1.92 -19.33
N LEU A 192 -7.07 -2.60 -18.86
CA LEU A 192 -7.02 -3.43 -17.66
C LEU A 192 -6.83 -4.89 -18.08
N THR A 193 -6.05 -5.63 -17.32
CA THR A 193 -5.91 -7.07 -17.55
C THR A 193 -7.29 -7.73 -17.44
N ALA A 194 -7.65 -8.58 -18.38
CA ALA A 194 -8.90 -9.34 -18.33
C ALA A 194 -8.94 -10.24 -17.07
N GLY A 195 -10.13 -10.37 -16.50
CA GLY A 195 -10.41 -11.08 -15.25
C GLY A 195 -9.91 -12.53 -15.15
N PRO A 196 -10.40 -13.36 -14.21
CA PRO A 196 -9.71 -14.46 -13.50
C PRO A 196 -9.14 -15.62 -14.33
N SER A 197 -9.11 -15.55 -15.64
CA SER A 197 -8.55 -16.61 -16.51
C SER A 197 -7.04 -16.47 -16.78
N ALA A 198 -6.38 -15.40 -16.39
CA ALA A 198 -4.92 -15.34 -16.40
C ALA A 198 -4.42 -15.93 -15.08
N PRO A 199 -3.58 -16.98 -15.09
CA PRO A 199 -2.93 -17.43 -13.87
C PRO A 199 -2.18 -16.21 -13.28
N ASP A 200 -2.44 -15.92 -12.03
CA ASP A 200 -1.70 -14.90 -11.28
C ASP A 200 -0.21 -15.29 -11.37
N PRO A 201 0.68 -14.43 -11.89
CA PRO A 201 2.10 -14.78 -12.00
C PRO A 201 2.82 -14.91 -10.64
N GLY A 202 2.09 -15.10 -9.57
CA GLY A 202 2.58 -15.20 -8.20
C GLY A 202 2.22 -13.98 -7.36
N PRO A 203 2.50 -14.03 -6.06
CA PRO A 203 2.18 -12.95 -5.16
C PRO A 203 2.81 -11.65 -5.66
N ASP A 204 2.00 -10.60 -5.77
CA ASP A 204 2.54 -9.26 -5.87
C ASP A 204 3.44 -9.03 -4.66
N GLN A 205 4.64 -8.52 -4.87
CA GLN A 205 5.61 -8.24 -3.80
C GLN A 205 5.06 -7.31 -2.70
N ILE A 206 3.89 -6.70 -2.91
CA ILE A 206 3.12 -5.95 -1.91
C ILE A 206 2.58 -6.84 -0.77
N GLU A 207 2.53 -8.17 -0.91
CA GLU A 207 2.12 -9.06 0.19
C GLU A 207 3.03 -8.95 1.41
N HIS A 208 4.25 -8.53 1.19
CA HIS A 208 5.22 -8.28 2.23
C HIS A 208 5.35 -6.78 2.49
N GLY A 209 4.33 -6.18 3.13
CA GLY A 209 4.42 -4.80 3.61
C GLY A 209 5.66 -4.59 4.49
N ILE A 210 6.07 -3.34 4.68
CA ILE A 210 7.27 -2.98 5.45
C ILE A 210 7.29 -3.62 6.84
N LEU A 211 6.14 -3.77 7.49
CA LEU A 211 6.05 -4.48 8.77
C LEU A 211 6.52 -5.94 8.66
N TRP A 212 6.07 -6.67 7.62
CA TRP A 212 6.56 -8.04 7.38
C TRP A 212 8.07 -8.05 7.11
N LEU A 213 8.58 -7.11 6.33
CA LEU A 213 10.00 -6.98 6.02
C LEU A 213 10.81 -6.77 7.31
N GLN A 214 10.39 -5.86 8.19
CA GLN A 214 11.02 -5.60 9.48
C GLN A 214 11.00 -6.84 10.38
N GLN A 215 9.85 -7.51 10.49
CA GLN A 215 9.71 -8.75 11.25
C GLN A 215 10.61 -9.85 10.70
N SER A 216 10.63 -10.01 9.38
CA SER A 216 11.45 -11.01 8.69
C SER A 216 12.94 -10.78 8.90
N LEU A 217 13.40 -9.54 8.70
CA LEU A 217 14.79 -9.18 8.94
C LEU A 217 15.18 -9.36 10.41
N ASN A 218 14.31 -9.02 11.36
CA ASN A 218 14.53 -9.27 12.78
C ASN A 218 14.67 -10.77 13.09
N VAL A 219 13.80 -11.60 12.49
CA VAL A 219 13.87 -13.06 12.61
C VAL A 219 15.17 -13.60 12.00
N LEU A 220 15.65 -12.99 10.90
CA LEU A 220 16.90 -13.36 10.22
C LEU A 220 18.14 -12.74 10.85
N GLY A 221 17.98 -11.99 11.96
CA GLY A 221 19.08 -11.50 12.77
C GLY A 221 19.55 -10.10 12.38
N ALA A 222 18.63 -9.20 12.02
CA ALA A 222 18.96 -7.78 11.86
C ALA A 222 19.57 -7.19 13.14
N ASP A 223 20.71 -6.51 12.98
CA ASP A 223 21.44 -5.86 14.06
C ASP A 223 21.84 -4.44 13.63
N PRO A 224 21.38 -3.40 14.30
CA PRO A 224 20.45 -3.45 15.44
C PRO A 224 19.06 -4.00 15.06
N LYS A 225 18.35 -4.57 16.04
CA LYS A 225 16.97 -5.02 15.85
C LYS A 225 16.08 -3.84 15.42
N LEU A 226 15.29 -4.05 14.36
CA LEU A 226 14.39 -3.03 13.82
C LEU A 226 13.16 -2.82 14.71
N GLY A 227 12.68 -1.60 14.81
CA GLY A 227 11.32 -1.30 15.24
C GLY A 227 10.33 -1.89 14.21
N GLU A 228 9.29 -2.59 14.69
CA GLU A 228 8.26 -3.20 13.85
C GLU A 228 7.08 -2.23 13.73
N ASP A 229 7.34 -1.07 13.10
CA ASP A 229 6.41 0.05 13.00
C ASP A 229 5.74 0.18 11.62
N GLY A 230 6.16 -0.65 10.65
CA GLY A 230 5.65 -0.60 9.28
C GLY A 230 6.20 0.59 8.47
N LEU A 231 7.22 1.30 8.97
CA LEU A 231 7.81 2.45 8.30
C LEU A 231 9.12 2.05 7.58
N ASN A 232 9.24 2.41 6.30
CA ASN A 232 10.47 2.18 5.55
C ASN A 232 11.47 3.32 5.78
N GLY A 233 11.95 3.41 7.02
CA GLY A 233 12.94 4.41 7.41
C GLY A 233 14.39 3.99 7.13
N PRO A 234 15.39 4.88 7.40
CA PRO A 234 16.82 4.61 7.19
C PRO A 234 17.30 3.31 7.85
N ASN A 235 16.78 2.98 9.04
CA ASN A 235 17.12 1.75 9.76
C ASN A 235 16.66 0.50 9.00
N THR A 236 15.43 0.50 8.47
CA THR A 236 14.90 -0.60 7.66
C THR A 236 15.71 -0.77 6.39
N MET A 237 16.00 0.32 5.70
CA MET A 237 16.83 0.30 4.48
C MET A 237 18.25 -0.17 4.76
N GLY A 238 18.86 0.31 5.85
CA GLY A 238 20.17 -0.15 6.29
C GLY A 238 20.22 -1.66 6.57
N ALA A 239 19.18 -2.18 7.24
CA ALA A 239 19.06 -3.61 7.50
C ALA A 239 18.85 -4.43 6.21
N VAL A 240 18.08 -3.90 5.25
CA VAL A 240 17.95 -4.52 3.91
C VAL A 240 19.29 -4.56 3.21
N ALA A 241 20.05 -3.45 3.17
CA ALA A 241 21.37 -3.39 2.57
C ALA A 241 22.35 -4.40 3.21
N ALA A 242 22.36 -4.46 4.55
CA ALA A 242 23.18 -5.42 5.28
C ALA A 242 22.78 -6.88 4.99
N PHE A 243 21.47 -7.16 4.88
CA PHE A 243 20.97 -8.47 4.49
C PHE A 243 21.42 -8.82 3.05
N GLN A 244 21.29 -7.88 2.12
CA GLN A 244 21.73 -8.06 0.72
C GLN A 244 23.22 -8.36 0.65
N GLU A 245 24.06 -7.56 1.31
CA GLU A 245 25.51 -7.76 1.34
C GLU A 245 25.88 -9.14 1.89
N LYS A 246 25.29 -9.53 3.04
CA LYS A 246 25.51 -10.83 3.67
C LYS A 246 25.15 -12.01 2.75
N ASN A 247 24.22 -11.82 1.83
CA ASN A 247 23.73 -12.85 0.92
C ASN A 247 24.26 -12.72 -0.51
N GLY A 248 25.26 -11.86 -0.74
CA GLY A 248 25.88 -11.68 -2.06
C GLY A 248 24.98 -11.01 -3.10
N LEU A 249 23.96 -10.26 -2.64
CA LEU A 249 23.09 -9.45 -3.48
C LEU A 249 23.63 -8.02 -3.59
N ALA A 250 23.15 -7.25 -4.57
CA ALA A 250 23.48 -5.84 -4.66
C ALA A 250 22.93 -5.09 -3.44
N ALA A 251 23.79 -4.44 -2.66
CA ALA A 251 23.43 -3.75 -1.42
C ALA A 251 22.75 -2.40 -1.71
N THR A 252 21.54 -2.44 -2.28
CA THR A 252 20.76 -1.26 -2.67
C THR A 252 19.97 -0.65 -1.52
N GLY A 253 19.73 -1.42 -0.44
CA GLY A 253 18.80 -1.05 0.64
C GLY A 253 17.33 -1.12 0.23
N LEU A 254 17.03 -1.59 -0.98
CA LEU A 254 15.67 -1.77 -1.48
C LEU A 254 15.33 -3.25 -1.46
N ALA A 255 14.20 -3.60 -0.84
CA ALA A 255 13.70 -4.97 -0.80
C ALA A 255 13.04 -5.34 -2.14
N ASP A 256 13.86 -5.49 -3.20
CA ASP A 256 13.42 -5.94 -4.51
C ASP A 256 13.03 -7.44 -4.50
N SER A 257 12.53 -7.94 -5.65
CA SER A 257 12.11 -9.33 -5.80
C SER A 257 13.16 -10.36 -5.43
N THR A 258 14.42 -10.09 -5.77
CA THR A 258 15.52 -10.98 -5.47
C THR A 258 15.79 -11.02 -3.96
N THR A 259 15.74 -9.87 -3.33
CA THR A 259 15.88 -9.72 -1.87
C THR A 259 14.74 -10.41 -1.13
N ILE A 260 13.49 -10.18 -1.55
CA ILE A 260 12.30 -10.82 -0.95
C ILE A 260 12.37 -12.34 -1.09
N ALA A 261 12.67 -12.86 -2.29
CA ALA A 261 12.81 -14.29 -2.52
C ALA A 261 13.88 -14.94 -1.62
N GLU A 262 15.02 -14.28 -1.39
CA GLU A 262 16.06 -14.80 -0.50
C GLU A 262 15.63 -14.75 0.98
N ILE A 263 14.90 -13.69 1.40
CA ILE A 263 14.27 -13.61 2.73
C ILE A 263 13.32 -14.78 2.95
N GLU A 264 12.37 -14.99 2.03
CA GLU A 264 11.39 -16.10 2.11
C GLU A 264 12.06 -17.46 2.18
N LYS A 265 13.04 -17.70 1.32
CA LYS A 265 13.81 -18.94 1.30
C LYS A 265 14.50 -19.20 2.65
N GLN A 266 15.09 -18.19 3.27
CA GLN A 266 15.75 -18.34 4.56
C GLN A 266 14.74 -18.52 5.70
N LEU A 267 13.59 -17.86 5.66
CA LEU A 267 12.51 -18.08 6.62
C LEU A 267 11.95 -19.51 6.53
N ALA A 268 11.76 -20.02 5.29
CA ALA A 268 11.28 -21.37 5.05
C ALA A 268 12.28 -22.46 5.50
N ALA A 269 13.58 -22.17 5.43
CA ALA A 269 14.65 -23.08 5.87
C ALA A 269 14.81 -23.15 7.40
N ARG A 270 14.15 -22.27 8.16
CA ARG A 270 14.22 -22.29 9.63
C ARG A 270 13.33 -23.40 10.18
N PRO A 271 13.81 -24.18 11.17
CA PRO A 271 12.94 -25.12 11.87
C PRO A 271 11.78 -24.36 12.53
N ALA A 272 10.57 -24.90 12.40
CA ALA A 272 9.40 -24.35 13.09
C ALA A 272 9.73 -24.11 14.58
N PRO A 273 9.31 -22.99 15.19
CA PRO A 273 9.50 -22.78 16.60
C PRO A 273 8.92 -23.99 17.35
N SER A 274 9.75 -24.62 18.18
CA SER A 274 9.28 -25.72 19.04
C SER A 274 8.04 -25.24 19.78
N PRO A 275 6.95 -26.00 19.83
CA PRO A 275 5.76 -25.60 20.59
C PRO A 275 6.21 -25.16 21.97
N ALA A 276 5.85 -23.96 22.39
CA ALA A 276 6.19 -23.43 23.70
C ALA A 276 5.83 -24.50 24.74
N GLN A 277 6.82 -24.96 25.49
CA GLN A 277 6.52 -25.84 26.61
C GLN A 277 5.47 -25.17 27.50
N PRO A 278 4.37 -25.82 27.83
CA PRO A 278 3.41 -25.23 28.73
C PRO A 278 4.14 -24.80 30.00
N ALA A 279 3.95 -23.54 30.38
CA ALA A 279 4.55 -23.02 31.59
C ALA A 279 4.27 -24.01 32.77
N PRO A 280 5.27 -24.35 33.59
CA PRO A 280 5.04 -25.25 34.69
C PRO A 280 3.87 -24.73 35.56
N PRO A 281 3.02 -25.58 36.06
CA PRO A 281 1.87 -25.17 36.85
C PRO A 281 2.37 -24.31 38.01
N ARG A 282 1.80 -23.10 38.13
CA ARG A 282 2.17 -22.17 39.21
C ARG A 282 2.05 -22.88 40.54
N SER A 283 3.08 -22.77 41.35
CA SER A 283 3.05 -23.40 42.67
C SER A 283 1.92 -22.83 43.54
N LEU A 284 1.39 -23.60 44.44
CA LEU A 284 0.37 -23.16 45.40
C LEU A 284 0.82 -21.88 46.14
N ALA A 285 2.15 -21.73 46.37
CA ALA A 285 2.76 -20.57 46.98
C ALA A 285 2.63 -19.29 46.15
N ASP A 286 2.69 -19.39 44.79
CA ASP A 286 2.55 -18.24 43.91
C ASP A 286 1.07 -17.78 43.81
N ASN A 287 0.14 -18.73 43.89
CA ASN A 287 -1.28 -18.43 43.95
C ASN A 287 -1.67 -17.72 45.24
N ILE A 288 -1.11 -18.16 46.38
CA ILE A 288 -1.32 -17.52 47.70
C ILE A 288 -0.72 -16.12 47.72
N ARG A 289 0.48 -15.87 47.13
CA ARG A 289 1.12 -14.56 47.06
C ARG A 289 0.34 -13.55 46.24
N ASN A 290 -0.27 -14.01 45.13
CA ASN A 290 -1.12 -13.16 44.29
C ASN A 290 -2.48 -12.84 44.95
N LEU A 291 -3.04 -13.76 45.72
CA LEU A 291 -4.26 -13.53 46.48
C LEU A 291 -4.04 -12.47 47.57
N PHE A 292 -2.90 -12.51 48.27
CA PHE A 292 -2.56 -11.49 49.28
C PHE A 292 -2.32 -10.10 48.65
N ARG A 293 -1.77 -9.99 47.42
CA ARG A 293 -1.61 -8.72 46.72
C ARG A 293 -2.93 -8.13 46.23
N SER A 294 -3.93 -8.93 45.92
CA SER A 294 -5.23 -8.44 45.45
C SER A 294 -6.20 -8.00 46.54
N VAL A 295 -5.90 -8.40 47.80
CA VAL A 295 -6.77 -8.12 48.98
C VAL A 295 -6.21 -7.01 49.85
N PHE A 296 -4.91 -6.76 49.82
CA PHE A 296 -4.21 -5.82 50.75
C PHE A 296 -3.25 -4.84 50.03
N GLY A 297 -3.31 -4.70 48.69
CA GLY A 297 -2.47 -3.78 47.91
C GLY A 297 -3.26 -2.58 47.33
#